data_1cb35a5d8ee6207c7350f100d2bf9826
#
_entry.id   1cb35a5d8ee6207c7350f100d2bf9826
#
_cell.length_a   1.000
_cell.length_b   1.000
_cell.length_c   1.000
_cell.angle_alpha   90.00
_cell.angle_beta   90.00
_cell.angle_gamma   90.00
#
_symmetry.space_group_name_H-M   'P 1'
#
loop_
_entity.id
_entity.type
_entity.pdbx_description
1 polymer ?
#
loop_
_entity_poly.entity_id
_entity_poly.type
_entity_poly.pdbx_seq_one_letter_code
_entity_poly.pdbx_strand_id
1 'polypeptide(L)'
;MPTTNIRNYIDLLGMFNIGLENGLLEKQEIVKWADTIILQDEQPDYFVIELSLCGHKSVNDIVTLLNEIIGASTPQISGRVILGLLYHRYVDRQLPLKKVVDLLYWLILYGQCSEEEKSFMYELDDRYSLAIDNIYGTVEAVEKATLRFIELYKEFRIDNFDKWSEVNRTIDQKITNLKTVVEEENKALIQGSGKTILKKAWWKFWAK
;
A
#
# COMPACT_ATOMS: atom_id res chain seq x y z
N MET A 1 -17.07 1.19 -29.33
CA MET A 1 -16.96 0.45 -28.07
C MET A 1 -15.51 0.53 -27.63
N PRO A 2 -15.17 0.83 -26.39
CA PRO A 2 -13.78 0.89 -25.99
C PRO A 2 -13.24 -0.54 -25.94
N THR A 3 -12.38 -0.88 -26.87
CA THR A 3 -11.54 -2.08 -26.76
C THR A 3 -10.72 -1.95 -25.49
N THR A 4 -10.80 -2.94 -24.65
CA THR A 4 -10.02 -3.04 -23.42
C THR A 4 -8.54 -2.80 -23.75
N ASN A 5 -7.99 -1.63 -23.38
CA ASN A 5 -6.60 -1.30 -23.69
C ASN A 5 -5.75 -1.63 -22.47
N ILE A 6 -4.81 -2.55 -22.60
CA ILE A 6 -3.90 -2.98 -21.52
C ILE A 6 -3.28 -1.81 -20.74
N ARG A 7 -3.01 -0.69 -21.41
CA ARG A 7 -2.44 0.51 -20.77
C ARG A 7 -3.30 1.06 -19.64
N ASN A 8 -4.62 0.85 -19.71
CA ASN A 8 -5.56 1.29 -18.67
C ASN A 8 -5.50 0.40 -17.42
N TYR A 9 -4.83 -0.75 -17.51
CA TYR A 9 -4.77 -1.76 -16.45
C TYR A 9 -3.38 -1.95 -15.86
N ILE A 10 -2.34 -1.24 -16.35
CA ILE A 10 -0.95 -1.45 -15.91
C ILE A 10 -0.79 -1.28 -14.40
N ASP A 11 -1.41 -0.27 -13.79
CA ASP A 11 -1.34 -0.07 -12.33
C ASP A 11 -2.08 -1.19 -11.57
N LEU A 12 -3.21 -1.65 -12.10
CA LEU A 12 -3.97 -2.76 -11.53
C LEU A 12 -3.19 -4.08 -11.63
N LEU A 13 -2.60 -4.37 -12.79
CA LEU A 13 -1.76 -5.56 -12.99
C LEU A 13 -0.53 -5.52 -12.09
N GLY A 14 0.09 -4.35 -11.93
CA GLY A 14 1.19 -4.14 -10.97
C GLY A 14 0.77 -4.42 -9.53
N MET A 15 -0.41 -3.97 -9.13
CA MET A 15 -0.97 -4.28 -7.82
C MET A 15 -1.28 -5.77 -7.66
N PHE A 16 -1.82 -6.45 -8.68
CA PHE A 16 -2.03 -7.90 -8.65
C PHE A 16 -0.72 -8.65 -8.45
N ASN A 17 0.32 -8.26 -9.19
CA ASN A 17 1.65 -8.85 -9.09
C ASN A 17 2.19 -8.74 -7.65
N ILE A 18 2.33 -7.51 -7.14
CA ILE A 18 2.83 -7.25 -5.79
C ILE A 18 1.94 -7.91 -4.72
N GLY A 19 0.61 -7.83 -4.90
CA GLY A 19 -0.36 -8.40 -3.96
C GLY A 19 -0.23 -9.91 -3.83
N LEU A 20 -0.05 -10.63 -4.95
CA LEU A 20 0.17 -12.09 -4.95
C LEU A 20 1.52 -12.45 -4.33
N GLU A 21 2.62 -11.80 -4.74
CA GLU A 21 3.97 -12.08 -4.24
C GLU A 21 4.07 -11.92 -2.72
N ASN A 22 3.33 -10.97 -2.17
CA ASN A 22 3.35 -10.67 -0.75
C ASN A 22 2.21 -11.33 0.06
N GLY A 23 1.37 -12.14 -0.58
CA GLY A 23 0.25 -12.82 0.07
C GLY A 23 -0.86 -11.88 0.55
N LEU A 24 -1.00 -10.71 -0.10
CA LEU A 24 -2.09 -9.76 0.13
C LEU A 24 -3.33 -10.08 -0.70
N LEU A 25 -3.17 -10.80 -1.79
CA LEU A 25 -4.23 -11.24 -2.69
C LEU A 25 -4.19 -12.75 -2.86
N GLU A 26 -5.36 -13.31 -2.98
CA GLU A 26 -5.54 -14.68 -3.44
C GLU A 26 -5.74 -14.70 -4.96
N LYS A 27 -5.26 -15.75 -5.62
CA LYS A 27 -5.42 -15.91 -7.08
C LYS A 27 -6.89 -15.86 -7.52
N GLN A 28 -7.80 -16.32 -6.67
CA GLN A 28 -9.25 -16.30 -6.93
C GLN A 28 -9.81 -14.88 -7.04
N GLU A 29 -9.21 -13.90 -6.40
CA GLU A 29 -9.63 -12.49 -6.52
C GLU A 29 -9.31 -11.93 -7.91
N ILE A 30 -8.16 -12.33 -8.48
CA ILE A 30 -7.76 -11.95 -9.84
C ILE A 30 -8.67 -12.63 -10.88
N VAL A 31 -8.91 -13.92 -10.71
CA VAL A 31 -9.85 -14.67 -11.59
C VAL A 31 -11.23 -14.02 -11.56
N LYS A 32 -11.77 -13.75 -10.36
CA LYS A 32 -13.07 -13.09 -10.21
C LYS A 32 -13.13 -11.71 -10.85
N TRP A 33 -12.05 -10.93 -10.74
CA TRP A 33 -11.97 -9.65 -11.42
C TRP A 33 -12.01 -9.84 -12.94
N ALA A 34 -11.19 -10.75 -13.48
CA ALA A 34 -11.14 -11.03 -14.92
C ALA A 34 -12.50 -11.52 -15.45
N ASP A 35 -13.17 -12.43 -14.74
CA ASP A 35 -14.52 -12.89 -15.08
C ASP A 35 -15.54 -11.73 -15.10
N THR A 36 -15.42 -10.78 -14.17
CA THR A 36 -16.29 -9.60 -14.14
C THR A 36 -16.09 -8.73 -15.38
N ILE A 37 -14.86 -8.53 -15.83
CA ILE A 37 -14.56 -7.78 -17.06
C ILE A 37 -15.11 -8.51 -18.29
N ILE A 38 -14.93 -9.84 -18.38
CA ILE A 38 -15.45 -10.65 -19.48
C ILE A 38 -16.98 -10.53 -19.59
N LEU A 39 -17.69 -10.45 -18.46
CA LEU A 39 -19.14 -10.29 -18.46
C LEU A 39 -19.61 -8.90 -18.90
N GLN A 40 -18.76 -7.89 -18.80
CA GLN A 40 -19.08 -6.49 -19.13
C GLN A 40 -18.61 -6.06 -20.51
N ASP A 41 -17.65 -6.75 -21.10
CA ASP A 41 -17.03 -6.43 -22.40
C ASP A 41 -17.33 -7.55 -23.40
N GLU A 42 -18.00 -7.22 -24.51
CA GLU A 42 -18.31 -8.18 -25.58
C GLU A 42 -17.03 -8.68 -26.31
N GLN A 43 -15.95 -7.94 -26.20
CA GLN A 43 -14.66 -8.26 -26.84
C GLN A 43 -13.49 -8.01 -25.85
N PRO A 44 -13.42 -8.78 -24.75
CA PRO A 44 -12.38 -8.61 -23.76
C PRO A 44 -11.01 -8.88 -24.38
N ASP A 45 -10.00 -8.13 -23.91
CA ASP A 45 -8.61 -8.34 -24.35
C ASP A 45 -8.16 -9.74 -23.95
N TYR A 46 -7.26 -10.32 -24.76
CA TYR A 46 -6.75 -11.67 -24.55
C TYR A 46 -6.15 -11.89 -23.17
N PHE A 47 -5.44 -10.90 -22.62
CA PHE A 47 -4.86 -11.02 -21.29
C PHE A 47 -5.91 -11.20 -20.18
N VAL A 48 -7.10 -10.59 -20.31
CA VAL A 48 -8.19 -10.77 -19.35
C VAL A 48 -8.70 -12.20 -19.39
N ILE A 49 -8.83 -12.77 -20.60
CA ILE A 49 -9.22 -14.17 -20.78
C ILE A 49 -8.16 -15.10 -20.17
N GLU A 50 -6.88 -14.84 -20.36
CA GLU A 50 -5.81 -15.63 -19.75
C GLU A 50 -5.85 -15.58 -18.23
N LEU A 51 -6.09 -14.40 -17.64
CA LEU A 51 -6.22 -14.26 -16.18
C LEU A 51 -7.44 -15.00 -15.62
N SER A 52 -8.58 -15.01 -16.33
CA SER A 52 -9.75 -15.75 -15.88
C SER A 52 -9.50 -17.27 -15.84
N LEU A 53 -8.65 -17.78 -16.72
CA LEU A 53 -8.28 -19.18 -16.78
C LEU A 53 -7.16 -19.59 -15.80
N CYS A 54 -6.61 -18.66 -15.02
CA CYS A 54 -5.48 -18.92 -14.14
C CYS A 54 -5.81 -19.65 -12.83
N GLY A 55 -7.08 -19.94 -12.54
CA GLY A 55 -7.51 -20.54 -11.26
C GLY A 55 -6.78 -21.83 -10.86
N HIS A 56 -6.33 -22.62 -11.85
CA HIS A 56 -5.59 -23.86 -11.62
C HIS A 56 -4.06 -23.69 -11.56
N LYS A 57 -3.53 -22.53 -11.97
CA LYS A 57 -2.10 -22.25 -11.99
C LYS A 57 -1.55 -22.00 -10.58
N SER A 58 -0.24 -22.18 -10.41
CA SER A 58 0.45 -21.76 -9.18
C SER A 58 0.53 -20.21 -9.10
N VAL A 59 0.75 -19.67 -7.90
CA VAL A 59 0.95 -18.23 -7.72
C VAL A 59 2.13 -17.75 -8.57
N ASN A 60 3.24 -18.49 -8.60
CA ASN A 60 4.42 -18.12 -9.37
C ASN A 60 4.15 -18.06 -10.88
N ASP A 61 3.33 -18.98 -11.41
CA ASP A 61 2.96 -18.95 -12.82
C ASP A 61 2.10 -17.72 -13.16
N ILE A 62 1.21 -17.31 -12.23
CA ILE A 62 0.38 -16.12 -12.41
C ILE A 62 1.25 -14.85 -12.35
N VAL A 63 2.19 -14.79 -11.40
CA VAL A 63 3.16 -13.68 -11.29
C VAL A 63 4.00 -13.59 -12.58
N THR A 64 4.45 -14.71 -13.11
CA THR A 64 5.19 -14.74 -14.39
C THR A 64 4.32 -14.20 -15.52
N LEU A 65 3.09 -14.66 -15.64
CA LEU A 65 2.14 -14.17 -16.63
C LEU A 65 1.87 -12.66 -16.49
N LEU A 66 1.65 -12.17 -15.27
CA LEU A 66 1.44 -10.74 -15.01
C LEU A 66 2.67 -9.92 -15.45
N ASN A 67 3.88 -10.39 -15.15
CA ASN A 67 5.12 -9.73 -15.60
C ASN A 67 5.25 -9.70 -17.12
N GLU A 68 4.89 -10.78 -17.82
CA GLU A 68 4.87 -10.83 -19.28
C GLU A 68 3.86 -9.83 -19.86
N ILE A 69 2.66 -9.75 -19.28
CA ILE A 69 1.60 -8.82 -19.70
C ILE A 69 2.03 -7.37 -19.47
N ILE A 70 2.59 -7.05 -18.29
CA ILE A 70 3.09 -5.71 -17.94
C ILE A 70 4.26 -5.32 -18.88
N GLY A 71 5.14 -6.28 -19.18
CA GLY A 71 6.28 -6.10 -20.08
C GLY A 71 7.21 -4.97 -19.62
N ALA A 72 7.53 -4.05 -20.53
CA ALA A 72 8.38 -2.89 -20.24
C ALA A 72 7.62 -1.71 -19.61
N SER A 73 6.32 -1.84 -19.37
CA SER A 73 5.52 -0.78 -18.74
C SER A 73 5.84 -0.67 -17.25
N THR A 74 5.81 0.56 -16.74
CA THR A 74 6.07 0.81 -15.31
C THR A 74 4.78 1.28 -14.64
N PRO A 75 4.21 0.49 -13.71
CA PRO A 75 3.09 0.95 -12.89
C PRO A 75 3.48 2.23 -12.11
N GLN A 76 2.62 3.22 -12.04
CA GLN A 76 2.95 4.53 -11.47
C GLN A 76 2.49 4.72 -10.02
N ILE A 77 1.39 4.07 -9.64
CA ILE A 77 0.75 4.27 -8.33
C ILE A 77 0.61 2.97 -7.54
N SER A 78 1.30 1.90 -7.97
CA SER A 78 1.17 0.57 -7.36
C SER A 78 1.48 0.56 -5.86
N GLY A 79 2.46 1.32 -5.38
CA GLY A 79 2.79 1.41 -3.96
C GLY A 79 1.63 1.94 -3.12
N ARG A 80 0.97 3.01 -3.56
CA ARG A 80 -0.20 3.59 -2.88
C ARG A 80 -1.42 2.68 -2.89
N VAL A 81 -1.61 1.97 -4.00
CA VAL A 81 -2.70 0.99 -4.11
C VAL A 81 -2.47 -0.18 -3.16
N ILE A 82 -1.22 -0.63 -3.00
CA ILE A 82 -0.86 -1.66 -2.01
C ILE A 82 -1.12 -1.18 -0.59
N LEU A 83 -0.86 0.09 -0.26
CA LEU A 83 -1.21 0.67 1.05
C LEU A 83 -2.74 0.64 1.29
N GLY A 84 -3.55 0.88 0.26
CA GLY A 84 -5.01 0.72 0.32
C GLY A 84 -5.42 -0.73 0.57
N LEU A 85 -4.81 -1.68 -0.14
CA LEU A 85 -5.06 -3.10 0.07
C LEU A 85 -4.66 -3.54 1.49
N LEU A 86 -3.51 -3.07 1.99
CA LEU A 86 -3.07 -3.30 3.37
C LEU A 86 -4.10 -2.80 4.38
N TYR A 87 -4.65 -1.60 4.18
CA TYR A 87 -5.70 -1.06 5.04
C TYR A 87 -6.88 -2.01 5.13
N HIS A 88 -7.44 -2.45 4.00
CA HIS A 88 -8.61 -3.33 3.98
C HIS A 88 -8.30 -4.69 4.63
N ARG A 89 -7.17 -5.32 4.30
CA ARG A 89 -6.76 -6.60 4.89
C ARG A 89 -6.53 -6.51 6.40
N TYR A 90 -5.99 -5.38 6.86
CA TYR A 90 -5.75 -5.17 8.28
C TYR A 90 -7.05 -4.94 9.06
N VAL A 91 -7.94 -4.07 8.56
CA VAL A 91 -9.23 -3.80 9.21
C VAL A 91 -10.11 -5.05 9.27
N ASP A 92 -10.08 -5.86 8.24
CA ASP A 92 -10.79 -7.15 8.19
C ASP A 92 -10.11 -8.25 9.03
N ARG A 93 -9.05 -7.90 9.78
CA ARG A 93 -8.28 -8.81 10.64
C ARG A 93 -7.66 -10.01 9.92
N GLN A 94 -7.37 -9.88 8.65
CA GLN A 94 -6.70 -10.90 7.84
C GLN A 94 -5.18 -10.88 8.01
N LEU A 95 -4.63 -9.78 8.55
CA LEU A 95 -3.19 -9.61 8.76
C LEU A 95 -2.90 -9.17 10.19
N PRO A 96 -1.85 -9.72 10.84
CA PRO A 96 -1.33 -9.19 12.09
C PRO A 96 -0.50 -7.93 11.84
N LEU A 97 -0.38 -7.05 12.86
CA LEU A 97 0.38 -5.80 12.79
C LEU A 97 1.83 -6.01 12.29
N LYS A 98 2.50 -7.06 12.80
CA LYS A 98 3.87 -7.39 12.36
C LYS A 98 3.95 -7.52 10.84
N LYS A 99 3.02 -8.27 10.23
CA LYS A 99 3.03 -8.46 8.76
C LYS A 99 2.78 -7.15 8.02
N VAL A 100 1.94 -6.26 8.57
CA VAL A 100 1.72 -4.93 7.99
C VAL A 100 3.02 -4.13 8.02
N VAL A 101 3.71 -4.06 9.16
CA VAL A 101 4.98 -3.33 9.30
C VAL A 101 6.06 -3.91 8.38
N ASP A 102 6.19 -5.24 8.29
CA ASP A 102 7.12 -5.90 7.36
C ASP A 102 6.86 -5.49 5.90
N LEU A 103 5.57 -5.36 5.52
CA LEU A 103 5.19 -4.94 4.16
C LEU A 103 5.40 -3.44 3.93
N LEU A 104 5.22 -2.60 4.94
CA LEU A 104 5.59 -1.18 4.86
C LEU A 104 7.10 -1.04 4.62
N TYR A 105 7.94 -1.82 5.31
CA TYR A 105 9.38 -1.84 5.09
C TYR A 105 9.73 -2.33 3.67
N TRP A 106 9.05 -3.37 3.17
CA TRP A 106 9.21 -3.83 1.79
C TRP A 106 8.86 -2.72 0.78
N LEU A 107 7.78 -1.95 1.02
CA LEU A 107 7.38 -0.83 0.16
C LEU A 107 8.38 0.32 0.15
N ILE A 108 9.13 0.53 1.24
CA ILE A 108 10.23 1.51 1.26
C ILE A 108 11.31 1.16 0.22
N LEU A 109 11.63 -0.12 0.11
CA LEU A 109 12.71 -0.60 -0.75
C LEU A 109 12.29 -0.76 -2.21
N TYR A 110 11.08 -1.22 -2.45
CA TYR A 110 10.63 -1.67 -3.77
C TYR A 110 9.36 -0.96 -4.26
N GLY A 111 8.63 -0.27 -3.38
CA GLY A 111 7.39 0.41 -3.73
C GLY A 111 7.63 1.77 -4.37
N GLN A 112 6.70 2.17 -5.23
CA GLN A 112 6.67 3.52 -5.79
C GLN A 112 5.89 4.44 -4.84
N CYS A 113 6.58 4.93 -3.81
CA CYS A 113 6.07 5.83 -2.80
C CYS A 113 6.90 7.12 -2.77
N SER A 114 6.32 8.23 -2.34
CA SER A 114 7.05 9.48 -2.15
C SER A 114 8.04 9.38 -0.98
N GLU A 115 9.00 10.29 -0.90
CA GLU A 115 9.96 10.31 0.21
C GLU A 115 9.28 10.61 1.56
N GLU A 116 8.19 11.38 1.55
CA GLU A 116 7.37 11.61 2.73
C GLU A 116 6.68 10.32 3.20
N GLU A 117 6.09 9.54 2.28
CA GLU A 117 5.50 8.24 2.58
C GLU A 117 6.53 7.27 3.14
N LYS A 118 7.69 7.18 2.51
CA LYS A 118 8.80 6.35 2.98
C LYS A 118 9.27 6.76 4.38
N SER A 119 9.35 8.06 4.65
CA SER A 119 9.72 8.57 5.97
C SER A 119 8.75 8.13 7.07
N PHE A 120 7.43 8.18 6.81
CA PHE A 120 6.43 7.65 7.74
C PHE A 120 6.58 6.14 7.94
N MET A 121 6.79 5.38 6.88
CA MET A 121 6.96 3.93 6.96
C MET A 121 8.21 3.55 7.75
N TYR A 122 9.34 4.26 7.57
CA TYR A 122 10.56 4.05 8.38
C TYR A 122 10.32 4.35 9.86
N GLU A 123 9.60 5.44 10.17
CA GLU A 123 9.28 5.77 11.55
C GLU A 123 8.43 4.68 12.21
N LEU A 124 7.46 4.13 11.49
CA LEU A 124 6.60 3.06 12.00
C LEU A 124 7.37 1.77 12.27
N ASP A 125 8.28 1.37 11.37
CA ASP A 125 9.15 0.20 11.53
C ASP A 125 10.08 0.34 12.74
N ASP A 126 10.74 1.49 12.88
CA ASP A 126 11.63 1.78 14.00
C ASP A 126 10.88 1.77 15.34
N ARG A 127 9.72 2.44 15.39
CA ARG A 127 8.85 2.46 16.59
C ARG A 127 8.32 1.08 16.95
N TYR A 128 8.00 0.25 15.96
CA TYR A 128 7.55 -1.12 16.18
C TYR A 128 8.68 -1.95 16.81
N SER A 129 9.88 -1.86 16.28
CA SER A 129 11.05 -2.57 16.82
C SER A 129 11.35 -2.16 18.26
N LEU A 130 11.34 -0.85 18.57
CA LEU A 130 11.57 -0.33 19.92
C LEU A 130 10.48 -0.76 20.90
N ALA A 131 9.22 -0.83 20.45
CA ALA A 131 8.10 -1.23 21.29
C ALA A 131 8.10 -2.72 21.60
N ILE A 132 8.47 -3.60 20.65
CA ILE A 132 8.59 -5.04 20.88
C ILE A 132 9.70 -5.32 21.89
N ASP A 133 10.84 -4.63 21.78
CA ASP A 133 11.99 -4.80 22.67
C ASP A 133 11.78 -4.11 24.03
N ASN A 134 10.62 -3.51 24.28
CA ASN A 134 10.28 -2.74 25.49
C ASN A 134 11.30 -1.61 25.79
N ILE A 135 11.92 -1.05 24.75
CA ILE A 135 12.87 0.05 24.89
C ILE A 135 12.13 1.39 24.95
N TYR A 136 11.14 1.56 24.06
CA TYR A 136 10.37 2.82 23.98
C TYR A 136 9.01 2.63 23.31
N GLY A 137 7.96 3.27 23.89
CA GLY A 137 6.61 3.24 23.35
C GLY A 137 5.88 1.92 23.66
N THR A 138 4.73 1.73 23.04
CA THR A 138 3.94 0.50 23.15
C THR A 138 3.48 0.03 21.78
N VAL A 139 3.22 -1.27 21.63
CA VAL A 139 2.71 -1.87 20.39
C VAL A 139 1.37 -1.26 20.01
N GLU A 140 0.49 -0.98 20.98
CA GLU A 140 -0.82 -0.35 20.72
C GLU A 140 -0.68 1.07 20.15
N ALA A 141 0.33 1.83 20.59
CA ALA A 141 0.59 3.16 20.04
C ALA A 141 1.08 3.08 18.60
N VAL A 142 1.91 2.09 18.28
CA VAL A 142 2.37 1.82 16.90
C VAL A 142 1.20 1.35 16.04
N GLU A 143 0.36 0.45 16.55
CA GLU A 143 -0.82 -0.03 15.85
C GLU A 143 -1.74 1.13 15.45
N LYS A 144 -2.04 2.02 16.38
CA LYS A 144 -2.86 3.22 16.13
C LYS A 144 -2.22 4.14 15.07
N ALA A 145 -0.92 4.35 15.14
CA ALA A 145 -0.19 5.18 14.18
C ALA A 145 -0.16 4.54 12.78
N THR A 146 0.07 3.23 12.71
CA THR A 146 0.04 2.45 11.47
C THR A 146 -1.32 2.52 10.80
N LEU A 147 -2.40 2.27 11.57
CA LEU A 147 -3.77 2.33 11.06
C LEU A 147 -4.08 3.73 10.52
N ARG A 148 -3.72 4.80 11.25
CA ARG A 148 -3.91 6.18 10.82
C ARG A 148 -3.19 6.50 9.51
N PHE A 149 -1.99 5.96 9.30
CA PHE A 149 -1.23 6.16 8.08
C PHE A 149 -1.87 5.41 6.91
N ILE A 150 -2.11 4.10 7.04
CA ILE A 150 -2.67 3.30 5.93
C ILE A 150 -4.12 3.67 5.60
N GLU A 151 -4.88 4.24 6.56
CA GLU A 151 -6.26 4.73 6.33
C GLU A 151 -6.33 5.84 5.28
N LEU A 152 -5.26 6.61 5.06
CA LEU A 152 -5.22 7.64 4.02
C LEU A 152 -5.51 7.06 2.63
N TYR A 153 -5.22 5.77 2.43
CA TYR A 153 -5.28 5.05 1.17
C TYR A 153 -6.54 4.18 1.03
N LYS A 154 -7.48 4.22 1.98
CA LYS A 154 -8.68 3.37 2.02
C LYS A 154 -9.58 3.45 0.77
N GLU A 155 -9.47 4.55 0.02
CA GLU A 155 -10.24 4.74 -1.21
C GLU A 155 -9.67 3.95 -2.41
N PHE A 156 -8.44 3.40 -2.30
CA PHE A 156 -7.93 2.48 -3.32
C PHE A 156 -8.54 1.08 -3.11
N ARG A 157 -9.36 0.66 -4.04
CA ARG A 157 -10.04 -0.63 -4.05
C ARG A 157 -9.97 -1.24 -5.44
N ILE A 158 -10.01 -2.57 -5.54
CA ILE A 158 -9.98 -3.27 -6.83
C ILE A 158 -11.21 -2.91 -7.69
N ASP A 159 -12.36 -2.76 -7.04
CA ASP A 159 -13.64 -2.50 -7.70
C ASP A 159 -13.81 -1.05 -8.21
N ASN A 160 -12.88 -0.15 -7.89
CA ASN A 160 -12.90 1.25 -8.37
C ASN A 160 -11.58 1.67 -9.04
N PHE A 161 -10.86 0.73 -9.64
CA PHE A 161 -9.55 1.01 -10.23
C PHE A 161 -9.57 2.12 -11.30
N ASP A 162 -10.69 2.34 -11.95
CA ASP A 162 -10.95 3.43 -12.89
C ASP A 162 -10.83 4.82 -12.25
N LYS A 163 -11.01 4.93 -10.92
CA LYS A 163 -10.93 6.17 -10.13
C LYS A 163 -9.57 6.37 -9.44
N TRP A 164 -8.63 5.43 -9.55
CA TRP A 164 -7.36 5.54 -8.83
C TRP A 164 -6.57 6.79 -9.16
N SER A 165 -6.60 7.27 -10.40
CA SER A 165 -5.94 8.53 -10.77
C SER A 165 -6.53 9.74 -10.04
N GLU A 166 -7.85 9.75 -9.78
CA GLU A 166 -8.53 10.79 -9.02
C GLU A 166 -8.17 10.68 -7.53
N VAL A 167 -8.28 9.48 -6.96
CA VAL A 167 -7.87 9.20 -5.57
C VAL A 167 -6.44 9.64 -5.34
N ASN A 168 -5.51 9.26 -6.24
CA ASN A 168 -4.09 9.58 -6.12
C ASN A 168 -3.81 11.08 -5.99
N ARG A 169 -4.56 11.94 -6.71
CA ARG A 169 -4.39 13.40 -6.62
C ARG A 169 -4.69 13.97 -5.25
N THR A 170 -5.49 13.29 -4.43
CA THR A 170 -5.85 13.75 -3.08
C THR A 170 -4.84 13.31 -2.01
N ILE A 171 -4.00 12.32 -2.31
CA ILE A 171 -3.13 11.68 -1.31
C ILE A 171 -2.06 12.65 -0.80
N ASP A 172 -1.41 13.42 -1.68
CA ASP A 172 -0.34 14.34 -1.28
C ASP A 172 -0.83 15.36 -0.25
N GLN A 173 -2.05 15.88 -0.43
CA GLN A 173 -2.67 16.78 0.55
C GLN A 173 -2.96 16.07 1.88
N LYS A 174 -3.45 14.83 1.83
CA LYS A 174 -3.72 14.04 3.04
C LYS A 174 -2.44 13.76 3.82
N ILE A 175 -1.33 13.43 3.14
CA ILE A 175 -0.01 13.21 3.76
C ILE A 175 0.49 14.49 4.42
N THR A 176 0.41 15.64 3.73
CA THR A 176 0.80 16.94 4.27
C THR A 176 0.00 17.26 5.54
N ASN A 177 -1.31 17.05 5.53
CA ASN A 177 -2.17 17.26 6.70
C ASN A 177 -1.79 16.31 7.85
N LEU A 178 -1.55 15.02 7.58
CA LEU A 178 -1.12 14.07 8.60
C LEU A 178 0.19 14.52 9.25
N LYS A 179 1.18 14.94 8.45
CA LYS A 179 2.47 15.45 8.94
C LYS A 179 2.28 16.62 9.90
N THR A 180 1.46 17.61 9.53
CA THR A 180 1.16 18.78 10.37
C THR A 180 0.58 18.36 11.72
N VAL A 181 -0.41 17.46 11.72
CA VAL A 181 -1.05 16.99 12.97
C VAL A 181 -0.05 16.23 13.86
N VAL A 182 0.76 15.35 13.28
CA VAL A 182 1.80 14.62 14.04
C VAL A 182 2.83 15.56 14.65
N GLU A 183 3.25 16.61 13.92
CA GLU A 183 4.17 17.62 14.43
C GLU A 183 3.56 18.44 15.59
N GLU A 184 2.27 18.77 15.52
CA GLU A 184 1.55 19.48 16.58
C GLU A 184 1.38 18.60 17.83
N GLU A 185 1.01 17.33 17.66
CA GLU A 185 0.92 16.34 18.75
C GLU A 185 2.27 16.19 19.48
N ASN A 186 3.37 16.08 18.72
CA ASN A 186 4.71 15.97 19.28
C ASN A 186 5.15 17.26 20.02
N LYS A 187 4.80 18.44 19.51
CA LYS A 187 5.06 19.73 20.22
C LYS A 187 4.29 19.82 21.52
N ALA A 188 3.03 19.40 21.53
CA ALA A 188 2.19 19.42 22.74
C ALA A 188 2.74 18.47 23.82
N LEU A 189 3.19 17.28 23.45
CA LEU A 189 3.82 16.32 24.36
C LEU A 189 5.11 16.86 24.99
N ILE A 190 5.93 17.58 24.23
CA ILE A 190 7.17 18.19 24.72
C ILE A 190 6.88 19.33 25.70
N GLN A 191 5.83 20.12 25.47
CA GLN A 191 5.45 21.23 26.33
C GLN A 191 4.75 20.78 27.64
N GLY A 192 4.00 19.66 27.57
CA GLY A 192 3.29 19.11 28.73
C GLY A 192 4.16 18.30 29.70
N SER A 193 5.26 17.76 29.23
CA SER A 193 6.23 17.04 30.06
C SER A 193 7.33 17.99 30.51
N GLY A 194 7.20 18.62 31.69
CA GLY A 194 8.24 19.49 32.28
C GLY A 194 9.58 18.78 32.61
N LYS A 195 9.90 17.69 31.96
CA LYS A 195 11.17 16.98 31.97
C LYS A 195 11.79 17.03 30.59
N THR A 196 12.99 17.57 30.53
CA THR A 196 13.88 17.61 29.38
C THR A 196 14.12 16.18 28.84
N ILE A 197 13.20 15.67 28.04
CA ILE A 197 13.43 14.49 27.21
C ILE A 197 14.29 15.00 26.05
N LEU A 198 15.48 14.45 25.93
CA LEU A 198 16.46 14.75 24.90
C LEU A 198 15.76 14.92 23.54
N LYS A 199 15.76 16.19 23.07
CA LYS A 199 15.34 16.56 21.72
C LYS A 199 16.26 15.89 20.69
N LYS A 200 16.03 14.65 20.38
CA LYS A 200 16.39 14.11 19.07
C LYS A 200 15.14 14.15 18.22
N ALA A 201 14.87 15.31 17.66
CA ALA A 201 14.03 15.40 16.49
C ALA A 201 14.75 14.63 15.36
N TRP A 202 14.37 13.39 15.19
CA TRP A 202 14.96 12.42 14.26
C TRP A 202 14.99 12.93 12.82
N TRP A 203 14.00 13.67 12.42
CA TRP A 203 13.87 14.24 11.07
C TRP A 203 14.93 15.30 10.72
N LYS A 204 15.68 15.85 11.68
CA LYS A 204 16.81 16.76 11.41
C LYS A 204 18.08 16.07 10.92
N PHE A 205 18.15 14.75 10.97
CA PHE A 205 19.32 13.99 10.50
C PHE A 205 19.37 13.86 8.97
N TRP A 206 18.27 14.11 8.26
CA TRP A 206 18.14 13.92 6.81
C TRP A 206 18.08 15.23 6.01
N ALA A 207 18.29 16.38 6.64
CA ALA A 207 18.33 17.69 5.99
C ALA A 207 19.78 18.16 5.73
N LYS A 208 20.62 17.24 5.19
CA LYS A 208 21.92 17.59 4.59
C LYS A 208 22.12 16.83 3.31
#